data_cecbd554775d3f00a2833a807420744f
#
_entry.id   cecbd554775d3f00a2833a807420744f
#
_cell.length_a   1.000
_cell.length_b   1.000
_cell.length_c   1.000
_cell.angle_alpha   90.00
_cell.angle_beta   90.00
_cell.angle_gamma   90.00
#
_symmetry.space_group_name_H-M   'P 1'
#
loop_
_entity.id
_entity.type
_entity.pdbx_description
1 polymer ?
#
loop_
_entity_poly.entity_id
_entity_poly.type
_entity_poly.pdbx_seq_one_letter_code
_entity_poly.pdbx_strand_id
1 'polypeptide(L)'
;MTSHTHPASVTYSNHIKRLIEVYENAINIISTNSSGPSSHIESVLIHSGCEGHYFGDDRGIPFQAYGHFSHWLPINQPYQFLHIRAGEKPVYFQIIPSDFWYEQNIDLPDWCSEQFQLVTLTAANQLPQHLQGKGIAYLGEPTELLNSLGLSEDMLNPPALLHYLDFNRAYKNEYELEQLRAANKLAVAGHSAARECFLKGGNEFQIHMAYLNACEILENECPYTNIVALDEKSAILHYQHKRRGSGANSRVLLIDAGCRVNGYSSDVTRTSVRPGVNPLFQQLLIKMEQLENDLVSLVKPNINYTELHTYTLWAIAELLIDLRICRSNAADLLEREIPQLFMPHGVGHLLGVQVHDVGGHQADHNGAIMLPPAHSPALRNTRELSQSMVFTIEPGFYFIPLLLEPERNGDRAELFDWTLIDELYSCGGVRIEDNICVTSSGAENLTRQFEAGS
;
A
#
# COMPACT_ATOMS: atom_id res chain seq x y z
N MET A 1 11.13 -23.27 35.09
CA MET A 1 10.13 -22.80 34.10
C MET A 1 10.92 -22.25 32.94
N THR A 2 11.09 -23.03 31.88
CA THR A 2 11.73 -22.57 30.65
C THR A 2 10.72 -21.64 29.96
N SER A 3 10.99 -20.36 29.98
CA SER A 3 10.22 -19.37 29.21
C SER A 3 10.41 -19.71 27.73
N HIS A 4 9.43 -20.36 27.13
CA HIS A 4 9.32 -20.41 25.68
C HIS A 4 9.00 -18.99 25.22
N THR A 5 10.05 -18.23 24.83
CA THR A 5 9.83 -16.94 24.14
C THR A 5 9.03 -17.21 22.88
N HIS A 6 7.89 -16.55 22.75
CA HIS A 6 7.05 -16.62 21.55
C HIS A 6 7.89 -16.14 20.35
N PRO A 7 7.93 -16.82 19.19
CA PRO A 7 8.74 -16.40 18.04
C PRO A 7 8.58 -14.93 17.65
N ALA A 8 7.35 -14.41 17.67
CA ALA A 8 7.05 -12.99 17.42
C ALA A 8 7.74 -12.05 18.41
N SER A 9 8.08 -12.49 19.63
CA SER A 9 8.76 -11.68 20.64
C SER A 9 10.18 -11.30 20.22
N VAL A 10 10.92 -12.20 19.56
CA VAL A 10 12.31 -11.98 19.17
C VAL A 10 12.39 -11.05 17.95
N THR A 11 11.59 -11.31 16.92
CA THR A 11 11.59 -10.51 15.70
C THR A 11 11.11 -9.09 15.95
N TYR A 12 10.08 -8.92 16.80
CA TYR A 12 9.60 -7.62 17.22
C TYR A 12 10.60 -6.84 18.09
N SER A 13 11.27 -7.50 19.05
CA SER A 13 12.33 -6.85 19.84
C SER A 13 13.45 -6.31 18.94
N ASN A 14 13.85 -7.08 17.92
CA ASN A 14 14.85 -6.62 16.93
C ASN A 14 14.32 -5.48 16.06
N HIS A 15 13.04 -5.51 15.69
CA HIS A 15 12.38 -4.42 14.98
C HIS A 15 12.43 -3.12 15.79
N ILE A 16 12.06 -3.15 17.08
CA ILE A 16 12.10 -1.98 17.94
C ILE A 16 13.51 -1.44 18.11
N LYS A 17 14.52 -2.30 18.30
CA LYS A 17 15.93 -1.87 18.37
C LYS A 17 16.35 -1.13 17.10
N ARG A 18 16.00 -1.68 15.93
CA ARG A 18 16.28 -1.01 14.65
C ARG A 18 15.58 0.34 14.54
N LEU A 19 14.32 0.45 14.97
CA LEU A 19 13.60 1.74 14.96
C LEU A 19 14.27 2.75 15.87
N ILE A 20 14.69 2.35 17.08
CA ILE A 20 15.46 3.22 17.99
C ILE A 20 16.70 3.76 17.26
N GLU A 21 17.50 2.88 16.65
CA GLU A 21 18.72 3.27 15.91
C GLU A 21 18.40 4.25 14.75
N VAL A 22 17.33 4.00 13.99
CA VAL A 22 16.91 4.87 12.88
C VAL A 22 16.53 6.25 13.38
N TYR A 23 15.77 6.35 14.47
CA TYR A 23 15.35 7.64 15.03
C TYR A 23 16.51 8.38 15.69
N GLU A 24 17.40 7.70 16.41
CA GLU A 24 18.63 8.29 16.98
C GLU A 24 19.56 8.84 15.89
N ASN A 25 19.75 8.09 14.81
CA ASN A 25 20.53 8.55 13.67
C ASN A 25 19.89 9.78 12.99
N ALA A 26 18.57 9.78 12.82
CA ALA A 26 17.85 10.93 12.26
C ALA A 26 18.07 12.19 13.14
N ILE A 27 17.86 12.08 14.45
CA ILE A 27 18.08 13.17 15.42
C ILE A 27 19.52 13.69 15.34
N ASN A 28 20.51 12.81 15.35
CA ASN A 28 21.93 13.16 15.31
C ASN A 28 22.31 13.88 14.00
N ILE A 29 21.88 13.35 12.84
CA ILE A 29 22.17 13.94 11.53
C ILE A 29 21.56 15.34 11.40
N ILE A 30 20.32 15.51 11.82
CA ILE A 30 19.62 16.80 11.76
C ILE A 30 20.29 17.81 12.67
N SER A 31 20.62 17.42 13.91
CA SER A 31 21.27 18.29 14.90
C SER A 31 22.68 18.73 14.47
N THR A 32 23.38 17.93 13.65
CA THR A 32 24.72 18.29 13.18
C THR A 32 24.72 19.12 11.89
N ASN A 33 23.73 18.95 11.03
CA ASN A 33 23.69 19.54 9.68
C ASN A 33 22.83 20.81 9.57
N SER A 34 22.05 21.14 10.57
CA SER A 34 21.13 22.29 10.55
C SER A 34 21.63 23.46 11.37
N SER A 35 21.52 24.68 10.83
CA SER A 35 21.87 25.95 11.48
C SER A 35 20.63 26.81 11.81
N GLY A 36 19.45 26.20 11.95
CA GLY A 36 18.16 26.86 12.21
C GLY A 36 17.49 26.38 13.52
N PRO A 37 16.30 26.86 13.85
CA PRO A 37 15.56 26.48 15.07
C PRO A 37 15.30 24.97 15.17
N SER A 38 15.07 24.26 14.05
CA SER A 38 14.95 22.80 13.99
C SER A 38 16.29 22.04 14.18
N SER A 39 17.42 22.75 14.37
CA SER A 39 18.73 22.15 14.63
C SER A 39 18.89 21.50 16.01
N HIS A 40 17.91 21.62 16.88
CA HIS A 40 17.94 21.09 18.26
C HIS A 40 16.82 20.12 18.55
N ILE A 41 16.62 19.12 17.65
CA ILE A 41 15.71 18.00 17.94
C ILE A 41 16.44 17.08 18.92
N GLU A 42 15.87 16.92 20.13
CA GLU A 42 16.36 16.03 21.18
C GLU A 42 15.51 14.76 21.30
N SER A 43 14.26 14.84 20.86
CA SER A 43 13.30 13.73 20.95
C SER A 43 12.19 13.88 19.91
N VAL A 44 11.47 12.79 19.69
CA VAL A 44 10.34 12.73 18.77
C VAL A 44 9.10 12.25 19.49
N LEU A 45 8.01 12.98 19.37
CA LEU A 45 6.68 12.63 19.85
C LEU A 45 5.81 12.27 18.64
N ILE A 46 5.39 11.02 18.54
CA ILE A 46 4.53 10.54 17.46
C ILE A 46 3.10 10.41 17.97
N HIS A 47 2.15 10.98 17.24
CA HIS A 47 0.71 10.89 17.53
C HIS A 47 0.04 9.90 16.57
N SER A 48 -0.84 9.04 17.07
CA SER A 48 -1.58 8.09 16.23
C SER A 48 -2.61 8.75 15.31
N GLY A 49 -3.09 9.93 15.67
CA GLY A 49 -4.12 10.69 14.96
C GLY A 49 -5.38 10.91 15.82
N CYS A 50 -6.35 11.64 15.27
CA CYS A 50 -7.61 11.97 15.89
C CYS A 50 -8.79 11.28 15.23
N GLU A 51 -9.87 11.04 15.97
CA GLU A 51 -11.15 10.66 15.39
C GLU A 51 -11.75 11.82 14.60
N GLY A 52 -12.31 11.49 13.44
CA GLY A 52 -13.11 12.39 12.62
C GLY A 52 -14.56 12.00 12.62
N HIS A 53 -15.46 12.97 12.38
CA HIS A 53 -16.89 12.74 12.19
C HIS A 53 -17.32 13.23 10.81
N TYR A 54 -18.41 12.68 10.28
CA TYR A 54 -19.01 13.21 9.06
C TYR A 54 -19.58 14.60 9.34
N PHE A 55 -19.53 15.48 8.33
CA PHE A 55 -19.99 16.86 8.48
C PHE A 55 -21.47 16.91 8.92
N GLY A 56 -21.73 17.54 10.06
CA GLY A 56 -23.07 17.69 10.62
C GLY A 56 -23.68 16.42 11.23
N ASP A 57 -22.86 15.40 11.51
CA ASP A 57 -23.28 14.11 12.03
C ASP A 57 -22.39 13.71 13.23
N ASP A 58 -22.89 12.91 14.15
CA ASP A 58 -22.16 12.30 15.26
C ASP A 58 -21.55 10.93 14.86
N ARG A 59 -21.79 10.48 13.63
CA ARG A 59 -21.20 9.25 13.09
C ARG A 59 -19.70 9.44 12.84
N GLY A 60 -18.87 8.60 13.49
CA GLY A 60 -17.43 8.56 13.28
C GLY A 60 -17.03 8.08 11.88
N ILE A 61 -15.97 8.68 11.34
CA ILE A 61 -15.27 8.16 10.15
C ILE A 61 -14.35 7.03 10.62
N PRO A 62 -14.26 5.89 9.89
CA PRO A 62 -13.34 4.81 10.25
C PRO A 62 -11.91 5.33 10.47
N PHE A 63 -11.39 5.10 11.67
CA PHE A 63 -10.07 5.57 12.06
C PHE A 63 -8.97 4.67 11.48
N GLN A 64 -7.87 5.31 11.09
CA GLN A 64 -6.62 4.64 10.75
C GLN A 64 -5.46 5.40 11.39
N ALA A 65 -4.66 4.69 12.17
CA ALA A 65 -3.51 5.27 12.83
C ALA A 65 -2.44 5.73 11.82
N TYR A 66 -1.76 6.82 12.16
CA TYR A 66 -0.67 7.38 11.37
C TYR A 66 0.44 6.35 11.10
N GLY A 67 0.93 6.28 9.87
CA GLY A 67 1.86 5.24 9.44
C GLY A 67 3.14 5.16 10.29
N HIS A 68 3.73 6.28 10.70
CA HIS A 68 4.89 6.25 11.61
C HIS A 68 4.55 5.76 13.02
N PHE A 69 3.32 5.95 13.51
CA PHE A 69 2.87 5.35 14.77
C PHE A 69 2.69 3.84 14.61
N SER A 70 1.99 3.40 13.54
CA SER A 70 1.76 1.99 13.24
C SER A 70 3.05 1.21 12.97
N HIS A 71 4.11 1.89 12.54
CA HIS A 71 5.44 1.28 12.36
C HIS A 71 6.06 0.82 13.68
N TRP A 72 5.72 1.48 14.81
CA TRP A 72 6.17 1.12 16.15
C TRP A 72 5.21 0.17 16.86
N LEU A 73 3.91 0.45 16.79
CA LEU A 73 2.89 -0.18 17.61
C LEU A 73 1.74 -0.73 16.75
N PRO A 74 1.39 -2.01 16.86
CA PRO A 74 0.29 -2.62 16.12
C PRO A 74 -1.08 -2.23 16.73
N ILE A 75 -1.29 -0.92 16.96
CA ILE A 75 -2.49 -0.36 17.58
C ILE A 75 -3.17 0.57 16.61
N ASN A 76 -4.47 0.38 16.41
CA ASN A 76 -5.31 1.25 15.59
C ASN A 76 -6.31 2.01 16.49
N GLN A 77 -5.79 2.84 17.41
CA GLN A 77 -6.57 3.64 18.35
C GLN A 77 -6.18 5.12 18.21
N PRO A 78 -7.15 6.06 18.21
CA PRO A 78 -6.89 7.49 18.18
C PRO A 78 -6.28 7.99 19.49
N TYR A 79 -5.71 9.19 19.43
CA TYR A 79 -5.18 9.92 20.59
C TYR A 79 -4.08 9.20 21.36
N GLN A 80 -3.39 8.25 20.77
CA GLN A 80 -2.25 7.56 21.38
C GLN A 80 -0.94 8.28 21.04
N PHE A 81 0.05 8.26 21.96
CA PHE A 81 1.33 8.95 21.73
C PHE A 81 2.50 8.05 22.05
N LEU A 82 3.54 8.17 21.26
CA LEU A 82 4.83 7.49 21.47
C LEU A 82 5.93 8.54 21.54
N HIS A 83 6.70 8.56 22.62
CA HIS A 83 7.82 9.47 22.80
C HIS A 83 9.14 8.72 22.75
N ILE A 84 10.02 9.15 21.84
CA ILE A 84 11.32 8.53 21.56
C ILE A 84 12.41 9.53 21.90
N ARG A 85 13.35 9.12 22.77
CA ARG A 85 14.52 9.87 23.15
C ARG A 85 15.77 9.02 22.95
N ALA A 86 16.87 9.64 22.48
CA ALA A 86 18.13 8.94 22.29
C ALA A 86 18.66 8.34 23.62
N GLY A 87 19.03 7.08 23.58
CA GLY A 87 19.57 6.35 24.74
C GLY A 87 18.53 5.93 25.77
N GLU A 88 17.25 6.18 25.56
CA GLU A 88 16.17 5.84 26.49
C GLU A 88 15.21 4.82 25.91
N LYS A 89 14.55 4.04 26.76
CA LYS A 89 13.46 3.16 26.35
C LYS A 89 12.27 4.00 25.90
N PRO A 90 11.68 3.75 24.69
CA PRO A 90 10.52 4.53 24.22
C PRO A 90 9.36 4.50 25.21
N VAL A 91 8.69 5.65 25.38
CA VAL A 91 7.54 5.79 26.28
C VAL A 91 6.26 5.79 25.48
N TYR A 92 5.40 4.80 25.72
CA TYR A 92 4.07 4.76 25.13
C TYR A 92 3.05 5.31 26.11
N PHE A 93 2.43 6.44 25.75
CA PHE A 93 1.34 7.06 26.48
C PHE A 93 0.02 6.50 25.98
N GLN A 94 -0.61 5.67 26.80
CA GLN A 94 -1.92 5.11 26.54
C GLN A 94 -2.97 6.10 27.07
N ILE A 95 -3.71 6.73 26.17
CA ILE A 95 -4.84 7.56 26.55
C ILE A 95 -6.07 6.66 26.65
N ILE A 96 -6.53 6.45 27.88
CA ILE A 96 -7.70 5.62 28.20
C ILE A 96 -8.69 6.50 28.95
N PRO A 97 -9.61 7.18 28.25
CA PRO A 97 -10.59 8.07 28.88
C PRO A 97 -11.54 7.29 29.79
N SER A 98 -12.01 7.93 30.82
CA SER A 98 -13.09 7.39 31.66
C SER A 98 -14.42 7.62 30.94
N ASP A 99 -14.80 6.69 30.11
CA ASP A 99 -15.98 6.73 29.26
C ASP A 99 -16.81 5.45 29.44
N PHE A 100 -18.13 5.56 29.33
CA PHE A 100 -19.05 4.43 29.43
C PHE A 100 -19.77 4.13 28.10
N TRP A 101 -19.56 4.96 27.07
CA TRP A 101 -20.16 4.76 25.76
C TRP A 101 -19.42 3.73 24.91
N TYR A 102 -18.11 3.65 25.09
CA TYR A 102 -17.24 2.78 24.30
C TYR A 102 -16.36 1.95 25.22
N GLU A 103 -16.02 0.75 24.78
CA GLU A 103 -15.04 -0.08 25.46
C GLU A 103 -13.66 0.62 25.41
N GLN A 104 -13.10 0.87 26.58
CA GLN A 104 -11.84 1.61 26.75
C GLN A 104 -10.70 0.61 27.06
N ASN A 105 -10.54 -0.42 26.21
CA ASN A 105 -9.47 -1.38 26.39
C ASN A 105 -8.44 -1.26 25.26
N ILE A 106 -7.15 -1.15 25.60
CA ILE A 106 -6.03 -1.25 24.66
C ILE A 106 -5.30 -2.52 25.01
N ASP A 107 -5.59 -3.57 24.27
CA ASP A 107 -4.98 -4.89 24.46
C ASP A 107 -3.64 -4.94 23.72
N LEU A 108 -2.55 -4.93 24.50
CA LEU A 108 -1.19 -5.09 24.01
C LEU A 108 -0.66 -6.44 24.44
N PRO A 109 -0.27 -7.30 23.47
CA PRO A 109 0.43 -8.54 23.82
C PRO A 109 1.68 -8.26 24.66
N ASP A 110 2.00 -9.14 25.62
CA ASP A 110 3.15 -8.98 26.50
C ASP A 110 4.46 -8.76 25.75
N TRP A 111 4.67 -9.50 24.65
CA TRP A 111 5.85 -9.35 23.79
C TRP A 111 6.02 -7.97 23.17
N CYS A 112 4.90 -7.23 22.99
CA CYS A 112 4.89 -5.85 22.51
C CYS A 112 5.08 -4.88 23.66
N SER A 113 4.28 -4.99 24.74
CA SER A 113 4.28 -4.07 25.88
C SER A 113 5.63 -4.01 26.58
N GLU A 114 6.35 -5.12 26.66
CA GLU A 114 7.70 -5.22 27.25
C GLU A 114 8.75 -4.33 26.56
N GLN A 115 8.51 -3.90 25.32
CA GLN A 115 9.45 -3.05 24.58
C GLN A 115 9.34 -1.56 24.97
N PHE A 116 8.30 -1.16 25.68
CA PHE A 116 7.99 0.24 26.00
C PHE A 116 7.91 0.48 27.52
N GLN A 117 8.19 1.71 27.94
CA GLN A 117 7.70 2.22 29.20
C GLN A 117 6.25 2.64 29.01
N LEU A 118 5.31 2.02 29.71
CA LEU A 118 3.89 2.33 29.60
C LEU A 118 3.50 3.42 30.61
N VAL A 119 2.78 4.45 30.14
CA VAL A 119 2.19 5.50 30.98
C VAL A 119 0.73 5.64 30.58
N THR A 120 -0.18 5.27 31.48
CA THR A 120 -1.63 5.40 31.24
C THR A 120 -2.13 6.76 31.70
N LEU A 121 -2.82 7.47 30.83
CA LEU A 121 -3.43 8.78 31.09
C LEU A 121 -4.94 8.70 30.79
N THR A 122 -5.73 9.50 31.49
CA THR A 122 -7.19 9.55 31.25
C THR A 122 -7.58 10.62 30.22
N ALA A 123 -6.66 11.51 29.87
CA ALA A 123 -6.89 12.55 28.86
C ALA A 123 -5.56 13.04 28.27
N ALA A 124 -5.58 13.40 27.00
CA ALA A 124 -4.39 13.87 26.28
C ALA A 124 -3.82 15.19 26.86
N ASN A 125 -4.62 16.01 27.48
CA ASN A 125 -4.16 17.26 28.14
C ASN A 125 -3.26 17.03 29.36
N GLN A 126 -3.13 15.80 29.85
CA GLN A 126 -2.18 15.43 30.90
C GLN A 126 -0.77 15.18 30.35
N LEU A 127 -0.64 14.94 29.04
CA LEU A 127 0.63 14.60 28.38
C LEU A 127 1.75 15.63 28.64
N PRO A 128 1.54 16.96 28.60
CA PRO A 128 2.61 17.94 28.81
C PRO A 128 3.36 17.79 30.14
N GLN A 129 2.70 17.28 31.17
CA GLN A 129 3.32 17.07 32.50
C GLN A 129 4.31 15.90 32.53
N HIS A 130 4.21 15.02 31.57
CA HIS A 130 5.07 13.83 31.43
C HIS A 130 6.17 13.99 30.39
N LEU A 131 6.10 15.05 29.56
CA LEU A 131 7.14 15.34 28.58
C LEU A 131 8.24 16.17 29.23
N GLN A 132 9.48 15.72 29.09
CA GLN A 132 10.66 16.42 29.60
C GLN A 132 11.57 16.80 28.44
N GLY A 133 12.28 17.90 28.59
CA GLY A 133 13.27 18.39 27.61
C GLY A 133 12.73 19.53 26.73
N LYS A 134 13.63 20.09 25.96
CA LYS A 134 13.37 21.05 24.89
C LYS A 134 13.68 20.37 23.55
N GLY A 135 13.21 20.91 22.45
CA GLY A 135 13.53 20.31 21.14
C GLY A 135 12.76 19.02 20.85
N ILE A 136 11.47 18.96 21.22
CA ILE A 136 10.58 17.87 20.88
C ILE A 136 10.05 18.11 19.45
N ALA A 137 10.40 17.25 18.51
CA ALA A 137 9.76 17.19 17.21
C ALA A 137 8.44 16.38 17.31
N TYR A 138 7.39 16.89 16.72
CA TYR A 138 6.10 16.22 16.69
C TYR A 138 5.83 15.65 15.31
N LEU A 139 5.41 14.40 15.25
CA LEU A 139 4.98 13.72 14.02
C LEU A 139 3.50 13.31 14.14
N GLY A 140 2.69 13.79 13.22
CA GLY A 140 1.28 13.47 13.15
C GLY A 140 0.40 14.64 12.75
N GLU A 141 -0.91 14.42 12.85
CA GLU A 141 -1.91 15.43 12.54
C GLU A 141 -1.86 16.58 13.57
N PRO A 142 -1.88 17.85 13.11
CA PRO A 142 -1.94 19.00 14.01
C PRO A 142 -3.22 18.98 14.86
N THR A 143 -3.09 19.17 16.16
CA THR A 143 -4.21 19.19 17.10
C THR A 143 -4.12 20.38 18.06
N GLU A 144 -5.24 20.72 18.74
CA GLU A 144 -5.24 21.76 19.77
C GLU A 144 -4.26 21.48 20.92
N LEU A 145 -3.91 20.19 21.13
CA LEU A 145 -2.92 19.79 22.12
C LEU A 145 -1.55 20.44 21.87
N LEU A 146 -1.18 20.69 20.61
CA LEU A 146 0.10 21.31 20.25
C LEU A 146 0.28 22.68 20.89
N ASN A 147 -0.80 23.46 21.03
CA ASN A 147 -0.77 24.76 21.72
C ASN A 147 -0.36 24.61 23.19
N SER A 148 -0.78 23.53 23.84
CA SER A 148 -0.44 23.24 25.24
C SER A 148 0.98 22.68 25.40
N LEU A 149 1.56 22.11 24.34
CA LEU A 149 2.95 21.62 24.32
C LEU A 149 3.96 22.75 24.09
N GLY A 150 3.50 23.93 23.64
CA GLY A 150 4.40 25.06 23.35
C GLY A 150 5.40 24.81 22.27
N LEU A 151 5.08 23.94 21.31
CA LEU A 151 5.95 23.60 20.18
C LEU A 151 5.92 24.72 19.14
N SER A 152 7.09 25.04 18.58
CA SER A 152 7.20 25.94 17.44
C SER A 152 6.79 25.24 16.13
N GLU A 153 6.32 26.00 15.15
CA GLU A 153 5.84 25.46 13.87
C GLU A 153 6.89 24.59 13.14
N ASP A 154 8.17 24.94 13.25
CA ASP A 154 9.28 24.20 12.68
C ASP A 154 9.55 22.83 13.34
N MET A 155 9.00 22.60 14.53
CA MET A 155 9.02 21.30 15.22
C MET A 155 7.81 20.42 14.85
N LEU A 156 6.88 20.93 14.07
CA LEU A 156 5.72 20.18 13.61
C LEU A 156 6.02 19.53 12.25
N ASN A 157 6.06 18.20 12.24
CA ASN A 157 6.38 17.41 11.04
C ASN A 157 7.64 17.91 10.30
N PRO A 158 8.81 18.03 10.97
CA PRO A 158 10.00 18.60 10.35
C PRO A 158 10.36 17.85 9.07
N PRO A 159 10.48 18.53 7.90
CA PRO A 159 10.71 17.83 6.63
C PRO A 159 11.96 16.98 6.61
N ALA A 160 13.06 17.46 7.20
CA ALA A 160 14.31 16.70 7.25
C ALA A 160 14.18 15.39 8.04
N LEU A 161 13.37 15.39 9.12
CA LEU A 161 13.09 14.19 9.90
C LEU A 161 12.21 13.22 9.11
N LEU A 162 11.13 13.71 8.51
CA LEU A 162 10.26 12.88 7.68
C LEU A 162 11.00 12.28 6.50
N HIS A 163 11.83 13.05 5.78
CA HIS A 163 12.60 12.53 4.66
C HIS A 163 13.51 11.37 5.08
N TYR A 164 14.18 11.50 6.22
CA TYR A 164 15.04 10.43 6.72
C TYR A 164 14.22 9.17 7.08
N LEU A 165 13.14 9.35 7.81
CA LEU A 165 12.29 8.26 8.27
C LEU A 165 11.57 7.55 7.10
N ASP A 166 10.99 8.30 6.17
CA ASP A 166 10.29 7.81 4.98
C ASP A 166 11.22 6.99 4.09
N PHE A 167 12.45 7.50 3.87
CA PHE A 167 13.45 6.78 3.10
C PHE A 167 13.80 5.42 3.70
N ASN A 168 13.98 5.37 5.04
CA ASN A 168 14.35 4.15 5.75
C ASN A 168 13.18 3.15 5.88
N ARG A 169 11.93 3.62 5.84
CA ARG A 169 10.74 2.76 5.96
C ARG A 169 10.54 1.84 4.76
N ALA A 170 11.15 2.15 3.62
CA ALA A 170 11.14 1.25 2.47
C ALA A 170 11.83 -0.10 2.73
N TYR A 171 12.82 -0.15 3.63
CA TYR A 171 13.60 -1.34 3.95
C TYR A 171 12.95 -2.12 5.10
N LYS A 172 12.40 -3.29 4.82
CA LYS A 172 11.69 -4.13 5.79
C LYS A 172 12.66 -5.06 6.54
N ASN A 173 12.45 -5.23 7.83
CA ASN A 173 13.13 -6.27 8.61
C ASN A 173 12.27 -7.53 8.71
N GLU A 174 12.77 -8.58 9.40
CA GLU A 174 12.09 -9.86 9.44
C GLU A 174 10.71 -9.80 10.11
N TYR A 175 10.53 -9.00 11.18
CA TYR A 175 9.20 -8.80 11.77
C TYR A 175 8.21 -8.25 10.75
N GLU A 176 8.60 -7.22 10.02
CA GLU A 176 7.76 -6.58 9.00
C GLU A 176 7.40 -7.56 7.87
N LEU A 177 8.38 -8.35 7.41
CA LEU A 177 8.17 -9.38 6.38
C LEU A 177 7.25 -10.51 6.87
N GLU A 178 7.33 -10.93 8.14
CA GLU A 178 6.40 -11.87 8.75
C GLU A 178 4.95 -11.35 8.69
N GLN A 179 4.72 -10.07 9.02
CA GLN A 179 3.39 -9.47 8.97
C GLN A 179 2.87 -9.35 7.53
N LEU A 180 3.72 -8.93 6.60
CA LEU A 180 3.38 -8.84 5.17
C LEU A 180 3.04 -10.22 4.58
N ARG A 181 3.81 -11.26 4.90
CA ARG A 181 3.48 -12.65 4.51
C ARG A 181 2.14 -13.11 5.09
N ALA A 182 1.87 -12.80 6.35
CA ALA A 182 0.59 -13.13 7.00
C ALA A 182 -0.58 -12.41 6.35
N ALA A 183 -0.44 -11.12 6.02
CA ALA A 183 -1.47 -10.35 5.31
C ALA A 183 -1.74 -10.91 3.90
N ASN A 184 -0.70 -11.29 3.17
CA ASN A 184 -0.82 -11.92 1.85
C ASN A 184 -1.51 -13.28 1.93
N LYS A 185 -1.18 -14.10 2.94
CA LYS A 185 -1.82 -15.40 3.15
C LYS A 185 -3.33 -15.26 3.35
N LEU A 186 -3.78 -14.28 4.13
CA LEU A 186 -5.20 -13.99 4.33
C LEU A 186 -5.84 -13.51 3.02
N ALA A 187 -5.20 -12.57 2.31
CA ALA A 187 -5.71 -12.05 1.05
C ALA A 187 -5.89 -13.16 0.00
N VAL A 188 -4.93 -14.06 -0.15
CA VAL A 188 -5.03 -15.21 -1.08
C VAL A 188 -6.22 -16.12 -0.76
N ALA A 189 -6.48 -16.37 0.54
CA ALA A 189 -7.67 -17.13 0.94
C ALA A 189 -8.97 -16.39 0.57
N GLY A 190 -9.02 -15.07 0.77
CA GLY A 190 -10.12 -14.21 0.36
C GLY A 190 -10.35 -14.22 -1.15
N HIS A 191 -9.28 -14.06 -1.94
CA HIS A 191 -9.34 -14.12 -3.41
C HIS A 191 -9.85 -15.46 -3.92
N SER A 192 -9.43 -16.58 -3.30
CA SER A 192 -9.91 -17.92 -3.64
C SER A 192 -11.43 -18.03 -3.42
N ALA A 193 -11.94 -17.58 -2.27
CA ALA A 193 -13.36 -17.59 -1.96
C ALA A 193 -14.17 -16.66 -2.89
N ALA A 194 -13.66 -15.49 -3.19
CA ALA A 194 -14.26 -14.54 -4.13
C ALA A 194 -14.37 -15.14 -5.53
N ARG A 195 -13.29 -15.77 -6.02
CA ARG A 195 -13.28 -16.47 -7.30
C ARG A 195 -14.28 -17.61 -7.34
N GLU A 196 -14.37 -18.43 -6.30
CA GLU A 196 -15.39 -19.50 -6.23
C GLU A 196 -16.82 -18.94 -6.27
N CYS A 197 -17.10 -17.88 -5.54
CA CYS A 197 -18.40 -17.20 -5.56
C CYS A 197 -18.74 -16.69 -6.97
N PHE A 198 -17.77 -16.04 -7.63
CA PHE A 198 -17.90 -15.62 -9.03
C PHE A 198 -18.23 -16.81 -9.93
N LEU A 199 -17.48 -17.91 -9.90
CA LEU A 199 -17.70 -19.09 -10.74
C LEU A 199 -19.09 -19.72 -10.55
N LYS A 200 -19.67 -19.59 -9.35
CA LYS A 200 -21.05 -20.04 -9.02
C LYS A 200 -22.15 -19.06 -9.43
N GLY A 201 -21.81 -17.90 -10.03
CA GLY A 201 -22.79 -16.91 -10.49
C GLY A 201 -23.06 -15.76 -9.53
N GLY A 202 -22.22 -15.59 -8.52
CA GLY A 202 -22.32 -14.49 -7.57
C GLY A 202 -22.24 -13.12 -8.24
N ASN A 203 -22.97 -12.16 -7.67
CA ASN A 203 -22.86 -10.74 -8.02
C ASN A 203 -21.73 -10.07 -7.22
N GLU A 204 -21.40 -8.80 -7.55
CA GLU A 204 -20.29 -8.07 -6.93
C GLU A 204 -20.41 -8.02 -5.40
N PHE A 205 -21.61 -7.80 -4.85
CA PHE A 205 -21.83 -7.78 -3.42
C PHE A 205 -21.55 -9.15 -2.78
N GLN A 206 -22.06 -10.24 -3.39
CA GLN A 206 -21.85 -11.60 -2.88
C GLN A 206 -20.36 -12.00 -2.93
N ILE A 207 -19.66 -11.61 -4.01
CA ILE A 207 -18.21 -11.86 -4.17
C ILE A 207 -17.43 -11.10 -3.09
N HIS A 208 -17.78 -9.82 -2.87
CA HIS A 208 -17.16 -9.00 -1.81
C HIS A 208 -17.36 -9.62 -0.42
N MET A 209 -18.59 -10.04 -0.10
CA MET A 209 -18.89 -10.71 1.17
C MET A 209 -18.18 -12.05 1.33
N ALA A 210 -18.00 -12.81 0.23
CA ALA A 210 -17.22 -14.05 0.26
C ALA A 210 -15.76 -13.79 0.60
N TYR A 211 -15.16 -12.72 0.07
CA TYR A 211 -13.79 -12.28 0.40
C TYR A 211 -13.68 -11.94 1.90
N LEU A 212 -14.51 -11.01 2.40
CA LEU A 212 -14.47 -10.57 3.78
C LEU A 212 -14.66 -11.73 4.77
N ASN A 213 -15.62 -12.60 4.48
CA ASN A 213 -15.91 -13.77 5.34
C ASN A 213 -14.75 -14.78 5.36
N ALA A 214 -14.07 -15.00 4.24
CA ALA A 214 -12.93 -15.92 4.19
C ALA A 214 -11.67 -15.36 4.89
N CYS A 215 -11.55 -14.03 4.93
CA CYS A 215 -10.47 -13.34 5.66
C CYS A 215 -10.84 -13.10 7.13
N GLU A 216 -12.09 -13.33 7.54
CA GLU A 216 -12.63 -13.04 8.88
C GLU A 216 -12.40 -11.55 9.30
N ILE A 217 -12.62 -10.63 8.35
CA ILE A 217 -12.44 -9.19 8.56
C ILE A 217 -13.72 -8.40 8.26
N LEU A 218 -13.84 -7.24 8.90
CA LEU A 218 -14.86 -6.25 8.60
C LEU A 218 -14.38 -5.32 7.47
N GLU A 219 -15.31 -4.65 6.79
CA GLU A 219 -14.96 -3.76 5.67
C GLU A 219 -14.06 -2.58 6.09
N ASN A 220 -14.22 -2.06 7.32
CA ASN A 220 -13.39 -1.00 7.88
C ASN A 220 -12.01 -1.47 8.37
N GLU A 221 -11.75 -2.77 8.40
CA GLU A 221 -10.43 -3.37 8.70
C GLU A 221 -9.61 -3.61 7.44
N CYS A 222 -10.24 -3.53 6.26
CA CYS A 222 -9.52 -3.60 5.00
C CYS A 222 -8.49 -2.45 4.89
N PRO A 223 -7.30 -2.69 4.31
CA PRO A 223 -6.29 -1.66 4.15
C PRO A 223 -6.73 -0.54 3.21
N TYR A 224 -7.63 -0.83 2.28
CA TYR A 224 -8.30 0.09 1.35
C TYR A 224 -9.69 -0.48 0.97
N THR A 225 -10.52 0.34 0.35
CA THR A 225 -11.83 -0.12 -0.13
C THR A 225 -11.66 -1.08 -1.29
N ASN A 226 -12.02 -2.36 -1.09
CA ASN A 226 -11.88 -3.40 -2.10
C ASN A 226 -12.60 -3.04 -3.41
N ILE A 227 -11.98 -3.35 -4.53
CA ILE A 227 -12.55 -3.26 -5.87
C ILE A 227 -13.06 -4.65 -6.25
N VAL A 228 -14.34 -4.77 -6.57
CA VAL A 228 -14.94 -5.99 -7.10
C VAL A 228 -15.75 -5.60 -8.34
N ALA A 229 -15.21 -5.86 -9.49
CA ALA A 229 -15.73 -5.37 -10.75
C ALA A 229 -16.04 -6.54 -11.71
N LEU A 230 -17.27 -6.57 -12.21
CA LEU A 230 -17.70 -7.53 -13.21
C LEU A 230 -17.75 -6.88 -14.60
N ASP A 231 -17.22 -7.60 -15.58
CA ASP A 231 -17.26 -7.27 -17.01
C ASP A 231 -16.71 -5.85 -17.28
N GLU A 232 -17.44 -4.99 -17.97
CA GLU A 232 -17.04 -3.63 -18.35
C GLU A 232 -16.63 -2.74 -17.16
N LYS A 233 -17.05 -3.07 -15.94
CA LYS A 233 -16.68 -2.32 -14.74
C LYS A 233 -15.22 -2.51 -14.35
N SER A 234 -14.58 -3.59 -14.80
CA SER A 234 -13.14 -3.81 -14.57
C SER A 234 -12.23 -2.81 -15.31
N ALA A 235 -12.76 -2.01 -16.24
CA ALA A 235 -12.07 -0.88 -16.84
C ALA A 235 -12.16 0.43 -16.02
N ILE A 236 -12.87 0.43 -14.88
CA ILE A 236 -12.93 1.56 -13.96
C ILE A 236 -11.96 1.29 -12.82
N LEU A 237 -10.77 1.91 -12.86
CA LEU A 237 -9.63 1.56 -12.00
C LEU A 237 -9.93 1.60 -10.50
N HIS A 238 -10.75 2.55 -10.04
CA HIS A 238 -11.19 2.65 -8.65
C HIS A 238 -12.71 2.45 -8.53
N TYR A 239 -13.22 1.32 -9.05
CA TYR A 239 -14.63 0.98 -8.99
C TYR A 239 -15.08 0.64 -7.56
N GLN A 240 -15.98 1.46 -6.99
CA GLN A 240 -16.37 1.36 -5.58
C GLN A 240 -17.74 0.71 -5.35
N HIS A 241 -18.57 0.57 -6.40
CA HIS A 241 -19.89 -0.04 -6.25
C HIS A 241 -19.79 -1.55 -6.08
N LYS A 242 -20.73 -2.13 -5.35
CA LYS A 242 -20.93 -3.57 -5.23
C LYS A 242 -22.36 -3.86 -5.70
N ARG A 243 -22.55 -4.03 -7.02
CA ARG A 243 -23.88 -4.26 -7.63
C ARG A 243 -24.52 -5.52 -7.07
N ARG A 244 -25.82 -5.42 -6.79
CA ARG A 244 -26.65 -6.53 -6.26
C ARG A 244 -27.50 -7.23 -7.31
N GLY A 245 -27.45 -6.80 -8.57
CA GLY A 245 -28.10 -7.48 -9.69
C GLY A 245 -27.47 -8.86 -9.94
N SER A 246 -28.14 -9.68 -10.78
CA SER A 246 -27.64 -11.02 -11.10
C SER A 246 -26.26 -10.98 -11.74
N GLY A 247 -25.29 -11.71 -11.18
CA GLY A 247 -23.98 -11.94 -11.75
C GLY A 247 -23.87 -13.16 -12.69
N ALA A 248 -24.98 -13.87 -12.92
CA ALA A 248 -24.98 -15.16 -13.64
C ALA A 248 -24.47 -15.05 -15.10
N ASN A 249 -24.70 -13.91 -15.75
CA ASN A 249 -24.29 -13.69 -17.14
C ASN A 249 -22.90 -13.05 -17.27
N SER A 250 -22.32 -12.56 -16.17
CA SER A 250 -20.98 -11.95 -16.19
C SER A 250 -19.92 -12.97 -16.55
N ARG A 251 -18.92 -12.55 -17.31
CA ARG A 251 -17.85 -13.41 -17.82
C ARG A 251 -16.48 -13.07 -17.28
N VAL A 252 -16.29 -11.86 -16.79
CA VAL A 252 -15.04 -11.35 -16.24
C VAL A 252 -15.26 -10.89 -14.80
N LEU A 253 -14.35 -11.24 -13.90
CA LEU A 253 -14.20 -10.67 -12.58
C LEU A 253 -12.79 -10.10 -12.46
N LEU A 254 -12.68 -8.83 -12.11
CA LEU A 254 -11.46 -8.24 -11.55
C LEU A 254 -11.75 -7.94 -10.07
N ILE A 255 -10.94 -8.49 -9.18
CA ILE A 255 -10.97 -8.20 -7.75
C ILE A 255 -9.60 -7.69 -7.33
N ASP A 256 -9.58 -6.52 -6.68
CA ASP A 256 -8.43 -5.88 -6.07
C ASP A 256 -8.79 -5.67 -4.60
N ALA A 257 -8.12 -6.43 -3.74
CA ALA A 257 -8.47 -6.53 -2.33
C ALA A 257 -7.28 -7.00 -1.50
N GLY A 258 -7.10 -6.36 -0.37
CA GLY A 258 -6.01 -6.65 0.57
C GLY A 258 -6.50 -6.98 1.97
N CYS A 259 -5.56 -7.43 2.81
CA CYS A 259 -5.74 -7.64 4.24
C CYS A 259 -4.68 -6.86 5.01
N ARG A 260 -4.91 -6.70 6.33
CA ARG A 260 -3.94 -6.06 7.22
C ARG A 260 -3.66 -6.96 8.43
N VAL A 261 -2.38 -7.11 8.77
CA VAL A 261 -1.95 -7.85 9.95
C VAL A 261 -0.96 -6.97 10.73
N ASN A 262 -1.26 -6.68 11.98
CA ASN A 262 -0.43 -5.85 12.86
C ASN A 262 0.03 -4.52 12.21
N GLY A 263 -0.86 -3.87 11.45
CA GLY A 263 -0.61 -2.62 10.75
C GLY A 263 -0.07 -2.78 9.32
N TYR A 264 0.49 -3.92 8.94
CA TYR A 264 1.08 -4.17 7.61
C TYR A 264 0.04 -4.68 6.62
N SER A 265 0.05 -4.12 5.43
CA SER A 265 -0.96 -4.35 4.39
C SER A 265 -0.46 -5.29 3.29
N SER A 266 -1.35 -6.10 2.74
CA SER A 266 -1.20 -6.67 1.41
C SER A 266 -2.02 -5.90 0.39
N ASP A 267 -1.62 -5.98 -0.86
CA ASP A 267 -2.31 -5.41 -2.02
C ASP A 267 -2.26 -6.43 -3.16
N VAL A 268 -3.42 -6.98 -3.52
CA VAL A 268 -3.49 -8.11 -4.44
C VAL A 268 -4.63 -7.91 -5.43
N THR A 269 -4.31 -8.01 -6.72
CA THR A 269 -5.34 -8.04 -7.77
C THR A 269 -5.32 -9.36 -8.53
N ARG A 270 -6.51 -9.90 -8.78
CA ARG A 270 -6.71 -11.08 -9.63
C ARG A 270 -7.84 -10.84 -10.62
N THR A 271 -7.60 -11.23 -11.86
CA THR A 271 -8.66 -11.32 -12.88
C THR A 271 -9.02 -12.77 -13.16
N SER A 272 -10.30 -13.07 -13.23
CA SER A 272 -10.83 -14.40 -13.51
C SER A 272 -11.89 -14.35 -14.60
N VAL A 273 -12.00 -15.43 -15.37
CA VAL A 273 -12.98 -15.54 -16.45
C VAL A 273 -13.83 -16.79 -16.33
N ARG A 274 -15.04 -16.75 -16.90
CA ARG A 274 -15.94 -17.90 -17.05
C ARG A 274 -16.00 -18.36 -18.52
N PRO A 275 -16.46 -19.61 -18.76
CA PRO A 275 -16.74 -20.07 -20.12
C PRO A 275 -17.64 -19.12 -20.90
N GLY A 276 -17.30 -18.85 -22.16
CA GLY A 276 -18.03 -17.93 -23.03
C GLY A 276 -17.53 -16.48 -22.97
N VAL A 277 -16.43 -16.19 -22.27
CA VAL A 277 -15.70 -14.93 -22.42
C VAL A 277 -15.14 -14.81 -23.87
N ASN A 278 -14.94 -13.57 -24.35
CA ASN A 278 -14.30 -13.35 -25.64
C ASN A 278 -12.95 -14.08 -25.69
N PRO A 279 -12.66 -14.92 -26.70
CA PRO A 279 -11.42 -15.70 -26.77
C PRO A 279 -10.15 -14.83 -26.78
N LEU A 280 -10.21 -13.63 -27.37
CA LEU A 280 -9.09 -12.70 -27.38
C LEU A 280 -8.80 -12.15 -25.98
N PHE A 281 -9.85 -11.87 -25.20
CA PHE A 281 -9.71 -11.45 -23.79
C PHE A 281 -9.12 -12.57 -22.93
N GLN A 282 -9.48 -13.83 -23.19
CA GLN A 282 -8.87 -14.96 -22.49
C GLN A 282 -7.36 -15.09 -22.83
N GLN A 283 -6.96 -14.85 -24.08
CA GLN A 283 -5.55 -14.81 -24.48
C GLN A 283 -4.82 -13.64 -23.80
N LEU A 284 -5.45 -12.45 -23.74
CA LEU A 284 -4.92 -11.30 -23.04
C LEU A 284 -4.65 -11.62 -21.55
N LEU A 285 -5.59 -12.24 -20.86
CA LEU A 285 -5.40 -12.63 -19.46
C LEU A 285 -4.19 -13.54 -19.27
N ILE A 286 -4.03 -14.57 -20.09
CA ILE A 286 -2.89 -15.50 -20.04
C ILE A 286 -1.56 -14.75 -20.26
N LYS A 287 -1.54 -13.81 -21.22
CA LYS A 287 -0.34 -13.02 -21.51
C LYS A 287 -0.03 -12.00 -20.41
N MET A 288 -1.04 -11.45 -19.74
CA MET A 288 -0.84 -10.56 -18.59
C MET A 288 -0.30 -11.31 -17.36
N GLU A 289 -0.75 -12.55 -17.12
CA GLU A 289 -0.17 -13.44 -16.11
C GLU A 289 1.32 -13.71 -16.41
N GLN A 290 1.65 -13.97 -17.68
CA GLN A 290 3.05 -14.16 -18.08
C GLN A 290 3.87 -12.89 -17.88
N LEU A 291 3.34 -11.73 -18.27
CA LEU A 291 4.02 -10.44 -18.12
C LEU A 291 4.33 -10.14 -16.65
N GLU A 292 3.39 -10.40 -15.74
CA GLU A 292 3.62 -10.21 -14.30
C GLU A 292 4.76 -11.12 -13.81
N ASN A 293 4.76 -12.41 -14.16
CA ASN A 293 5.84 -13.34 -13.81
C ASN A 293 7.20 -12.91 -14.40
N ASP A 294 7.22 -12.42 -15.64
CA ASP A 294 8.43 -11.92 -16.28
C ASP A 294 8.99 -10.70 -15.51
N LEU A 295 8.12 -9.77 -15.13
CA LEU A 295 8.50 -8.60 -14.31
C LEU A 295 9.08 -9.02 -12.96
N VAL A 296 8.46 -9.96 -12.26
CA VAL A 296 8.99 -10.51 -11.00
C VAL A 296 10.38 -11.11 -11.21
N SER A 297 10.60 -11.81 -12.31
CA SER A 297 11.89 -12.42 -12.63
C SER A 297 13.02 -11.40 -12.89
N LEU A 298 12.68 -10.18 -13.30
CA LEU A 298 13.62 -9.09 -13.52
C LEU A 298 14.04 -8.41 -12.20
N VAL A 299 13.29 -8.59 -11.11
CA VAL A 299 13.57 -7.93 -9.83
C VAL A 299 14.87 -8.46 -9.22
N LYS A 300 15.79 -7.54 -8.95
CA LYS A 300 17.05 -7.78 -8.23
C LYS A 300 17.59 -6.46 -7.69
N PRO A 301 18.54 -6.48 -6.72
CA PRO A 301 19.21 -5.25 -6.28
C PRO A 301 19.89 -4.50 -7.43
N ASN A 302 19.96 -3.18 -7.29
CA ASN A 302 20.64 -2.21 -8.19
C ASN A 302 19.99 -2.06 -9.58
N ILE A 303 18.75 -2.46 -9.77
CA ILE A 303 17.95 -2.00 -10.92
C ILE A 303 17.04 -0.86 -10.49
N ASN A 304 16.70 0.00 -11.44
CA ASN A 304 15.76 1.08 -11.17
C ASN A 304 14.33 0.60 -11.35
N TYR A 305 13.42 0.92 -10.44
CA TYR A 305 12.02 0.52 -10.57
C TYR A 305 11.37 1.08 -11.85
N THR A 306 11.85 2.22 -12.36
CA THR A 306 11.43 2.78 -13.65
C THR A 306 11.75 1.86 -14.83
N GLU A 307 12.76 0.99 -14.72
CA GLU A 307 13.08 0.01 -15.77
C GLU A 307 11.99 -1.07 -15.88
N LEU A 308 11.42 -1.50 -14.74
CA LEU A 308 10.28 -2.44 -14.73
C LEU A 308 9.06 -1.80 -15.41
N HIS A 309 8.80 -0.52 -15.14
CA HIS A 309 7.70 0.20 -15.78
C HIS A 309 7.91 0.36 -17.29
N THR A 310 9.12 0.71 -17.71
CA THR A 310 9.47 0.82 -19.13
C THR A 310 9.32 -0.51 -19.85
N TYR A 311 9.78 -1.60 -19.22
CA TYR A 311 9.59 -2.96 -19.75
C TYR A 311 8.10 -3.29 -19.87
N THR A 312 7.28 -2.93 -18.88
CA THR A 312 5.82 -3.15 -18.91
C THR A 312 5.17 -2.45 -20.11
N LEU A 313 5.49 -1.19 -20.35
CA LEU A 313 4.94 -0.45 -21.49
C LEU A 313 5.38 -1.06 -22.83
N TRP A 314 6.65 -1.50 -22.91
CA TRP A 314 7.14 -2.21 -24.10
C TRP A 314 6.39 -3.54 -24.33
N ALA A 315 6.20 -4.33 -23.28
CA ALA A 315 5.46 -5.59 -23.35
C ALA A 315 3.98 -5.37 -23.73
N ILE A 316 3.35 -4.32 -23.24
CA ILE A 316 1.99 -3.93 -23.65
C ILE A 316 1.96 -3.54 -25.14
N ALA A 317 2.96 -2.82 -25.65
CA ALA A 317 3.06 -2.52 -27.08
C ALA A 317 3.15 -3.82 -27.93
N GLU A 318 3.97 -4.78 -27.52
CA GLU A 318 4.03 -6.10 -28.18
C GLU A 318 2.69 -6.85 -28.09
N LEU A 319 2.00 -6.81 -26.93
CA LEU A 319 0.68 -7.43 -26.77
C LEU A 319 -0.38 -6.81 -27.70
N LEU A 320 -0.36 -5.49 -27.88
CA LEU A 320 -1.26 -4.79 -28.80
C LEU A 320 -1.10 -5.29 -30.25
N ILE A 321 0.14 -5.58 -30.64
CA ILE A 321 0.46 -6.11 -31.97
C ILE A 321 0.07 -7.59 -32.09
N ASP A 322 0.50 -8.41 -31.15
CA ASP A 322 0.24 -9.85 -31.11
C ASP A 322 -1.25 -10.18 -31.16
N LEU A 323 -2.04 -9.42 -30.40
CA LEU A 323 -3.50 -9.56 -30.34
C LEU A 323 -4.21 -8.82 -31.48
N ARG A 324 -3.45 -8.18 -32.40
CA ARG A 324 -3.95 -7.41 -33.56
C ARG A 324 -4.88 -6.25 -33.17
N ILE A 325 -4.76 -5.75 -31.95
CA ILE A 325 -5.48 -4.56 -31.49
C ILE A 325 -4.91 -3.31 -32.13
N CYS A 326 -3.57 -3.29 -32.34
CA CYS A 326 -2.90 -2.22 -33.07
C CYS A 326 -2.11 -2.72 -34.28
N ARG A 327 -1.94 -1.82 -35.25
CA ARG A 327 -1.25 -2.09 -36.53
C ARG A 327 -0.02 -1.18 -36.63
N SER A 328 1.07 -1.59 -36.01
CA SER A 328 2.39 -0.94 -36.10
C SER A 328 3.45 -1.84 -35.48
N ASN A 329 4.65 -1.31 -35.26
CA ASN A 329 5.67 -1.97 -34.45
C ASN A 329 5.74 -1.36 -33.05
N ALA A 330 6.32 -2.08 -32.08
CA ALA A 330 6.35 -1.66 -30.69
C ALA A 330 7.04 -0.30 -30.47
N ALA A 331 8.11 -0.01 -31.22
CA ALA A 331 8.82 1.25 -31.09
C ALA A 331 7.94 2.47 -31.50
N ASP A 332 7.19 2.35 -32.58
CA ASP A 332 6.25 3.39 -33.04
C ASP A 332 5.09 3.56 -32.04
N LEU A 333 4.56 2.45 -31.49
CA LEU A 333 3.51 2.53 -30.48
C LEU A 333 3.99 3.22 -29.18
N LEU A 334 5.23 2.94 -28.76
CA LEU A 334 5.83 3.59 -27.60
C LEU A 334 6.09 5.08 -27.85
N GLU A 335 6.66 5.46 -28.98
CA GLU A 335 6.90 6.85 -29.36
C GLU A 335 5.60 7.68 -29.37
N ARG A 336 4.49 7.05 -29.75
CA ARG A 336 3.16 7.65 -29.78
C ARG A 336 2.37 7.49 -28.49
N GLU A 337 2.98 6.98 -27.43
CA GLU A 337 2.35 6.77 -26.11
C GLU A 337 1.03 5.95 -26.18
N ILE A 338 0.95 4.98 -27.10
CA ILE A 338 -0.24 4.12 -27.25
C ILE A 338 -0.44 3.17 -26.07
N PRO A 339 0.62 2.51 -25.52
CA PRO A 339 0.47 1.63 -24.35
C PRO A 339 -0.19 2.32 -23.14
N GLN A 340 0.05 3.60 -22.93
CA GLN A 340 -0.52 4.38 -21.83
C GLN A 340 -2.04 4.57 -21.94
N LEU A 341 -2.62 4.45 -23.14
CA LEU A 341 -4.08 4.43 -23.32
C LEU A 341 -4.72 3.16 -22.74
N PHE A 342 -3.95 2.06 -22.70
CA PHE A 342 -4.39 0.77 -22.17
C PHE A 342 -3.89 0.51 -20.74
N MET A 343 -2.81 1.14 -20.31
CA MET A 343 -2.30 1.12 -18.93
C MET A 343 -1.97 2.53 -18.46
N PRO A 344 -2.95 3.30 -17.94
CA PRO A 344 -2.76 4.70 -17.56
C PRO A 344 -2.17 4.89 -16.15
N HIS A 345 -1.72 3.82 -15.49
CA HIS A 345 -1.13 3.84 -14.15
C HIS A 345 0.31 3.32 -14.13
N GLY A 346 0.99 3.46 -13.00
CA GLY A 346 2.32 2.89 -12.79
C GLY A 346 2.28 1.37 -12.61
N VAL A 347 3.42 0.70 -12.79
CA VAL A 347 3.53 -0.75 -12.59
C VAL A 347 3.50 -1.17 -11.12
N GLY A 348 3.38 -0.20 -10.18
CA GLY A 348 3.25 -0.46 -8.76
C GLY A 348 3.84 0.65 -7.87
N HIS A 349 3.92 0.35 -6.59
CA HIS A 349 4.30 1.28 -5.52
C HIS A 349 4.97 0.55 -4.35
N LEU A 350 5.66 1.29 -3.46
CA LEU A 350 6.11 0.73 -2.18
C LEU A 350 4.92 0.29 -1.33
N LEU A 351 5.12 -0.78 -0.56
CA LEU A 351 4.11 -1.39 0.31
C LEU A 351 4.67 -1.61 1.72
N GLY A 352 3.83 -1.42 2.74
CA GLY A 352 4.22 -1.63 4.14
C GLY A 352 3.07 -1.43 5.11
N VAL A 353 3.26 -0.59 6.11
CA VAL A 353 2.17 -0.16 7.03
C VAL A 353 1.12 0.70 6.32
N GLN A 354 1.47 1.29 5.18
CA GLN A 354 0.54 1.91 4.26
C GLN A 354 0.54 1.13 2.96
N VAL A 355 -0.60 1.07 2.29
CA VAL A 355 -0.72 0.42 0.98
C VAL A 355 0.16 1.15 -0.03
N HIS A 356 -0.07 2.44 -0.24
CA HIS A 356 0.88 3.31 -0.93
C HIS A 356 1.87 3.84 0.10
N ASP A 357 2.96 3.09 0.33
CA ASP A 357 3.91 3.44 1.37
C ASP A 357 4.79 4.65 0.96
N VAL A 358 5.32 5.34 1.96
CA VAL A 358 6.06 6.60 1.77
C VAL A 358 7.45 6.37 1.15
N GLY A 359 8.05 7.45 0.64
CA GLY A 359 9.43 7.46 0.14
C GLY A 359 9.64 6.89 -1.26
N GLY A 360 8.57 6.57 -2.02
CA GLY A 360 8.67 5.95 -3.35
C GLY A 360 9.41 6.79 -4.40
N HIS A 361 9.43 8.11 -4.26
CA HIS A 361 10.17 9.01 -5.17
C HIS A 361 11.48 9.54 -4.58
N GLN A 362 11.88 9.10 -3.38
CA GLN A 362 13.11 9.59 -2.76
C GLN A 362 14.36 8.91 -3.33
N ALA A 363 15.32 9.72 -3.79
CA ALA A 363 16.64 9.26 -4.22
C ALA A 363 17.59 9.00 -3.03
N ASP A 364 17.41 9.77 -1.94
CA ASP A 364 18.21 9.65 -0.73
C ASP A 364 17.43 10.02 0.54
N HIS A 365 18.07 9.84 1.69
CA HIS A 365 17.50 10.15 2.99
C HIS A 365 17.44 11.65 3.33
N ASN A 366 18.02 12.53 2.49
CA ASN A 366 17.95 13.98 2.66
C ASN A 366 16.75 14.59 1.93
N GLY A 367 15.96 13.78 1.23
CA GLY A 367 14.74 14.19 0.54
C GLY A 367 14.95 14.61 -0.91
N ALA A 368 16.09 14.28 -1.52
CA ALA A 368 16.21 14.40 -2.97
C ALA A 368 15.16 13.55 -3.67
N ILE A 369 14.48 14.13 -4.67
CA ILE A 369 13.36 13.50 -5.37
C ILE A 369 13.77 13.10 -6.78
N MET A 370 13.44 11.87 -7.15
CA MET A 370 13.52 11.34 -8.50
C MET A 370 12.11 11.28 -9.08
N LEU A 371 11.76 12.25 -9.91
CA LEU A 371 10.42 12.34 -10.51
C LEU A 371 10.19 11.18 -11.49
N PRO A 372 8.94 10.70 -11.62
CA PRO A 372 8.57 9.74 -12.65
C PRO A 372 8.78 10.33 -14.05
N PRO A 373 8.94 9.48 -15.08
CA PRO A 373 9.00 9.92 -16.47
C PRO A 373 7.76 10.74 -16.85
N ALA A 374 7.92 11.78 -17.66
CA ALA A 374 6.84 12.72 -18.01
C ALA A 374 5.63 12.03 -18.70
N HIS A 375 5.88 10.95 -19.44
CA HIS A 375 4.85 10.13 -20.09
C HIS A 375 4.17 9.12 -19.14
N SER A 376 4.61 9.05 -17.87
CA SER A 376 4.06 8.14 -16.85
C SER A 376 3.99 8.80 -15.47
N PRO A 377 3.29 9.95 -15.35
CA PRO A 377 3.26 10.75 -14.12
C PRO A 377 2.59 10.01 -12.94
N ALA A 378 1.81 8.98 -13.21
CA ALA A 378 1.15 8.16 -12.20
C ALA A 378 2.05 7.08 -11.57
N LEU A 379 3.30 6.92 -12.02
CA LEU A 379 4.24 5.97 -11.43
C LEU A 379 4.63 6.43 -10.01
N ARG A 380 4.36 5.59 -8.99
CA ARG A 380 4.54 5.93 -7.57
C ARG A 380 5.88 5.52 -6.98
N ASN A 381 6.67 4.71 -7.71
CA ASN A 381 8.00 4.28 -7.28
C ASN A 381 9.01 4.53 -8.39
N THR A 382 10.09 5.24 -8.05
CA THR A 382 11.20 5.57 -8.98
C THR A 382 12.55 5.18 -8.40
N ARG A 383 12.56 4.44 -7.27
CA ARG A 383 13.79 4.13 -6.54
C ARG A 383 14.63 3.09 -7.25
N GLU A 384 15.93 3.15 -7.01
CA GLU A 384 16.82 2.01 -7.20
C GLU A 384 16.48 0.94 -6.16
N LEU A 385 16.28 -0.30 -6.62
CA LEU A 385 15.89 -1.43 -5.79
C LEU A 385 17.07 -1.90 -4.93
N SER A 386 16.79 -2.12 -3.66
CA SER A 386 17.74 -2.66 -2.70
C SER A 386 17.11 -3.79 -1.91
N GLN A 387 17.96 -4.68 -1.38
CA GLN A 387 17.51 -5.80 -0.56
C GLN A 387 16.54 -5.33 0.54
N SER A 388 15.52 -6.14 0.80
CA SER A 388 14.45 -5.94 1.78
C SER A 388 13.45 -4.81 1.49
N MET A 389 13.52 -4.17 0.33
CA MET A 389 12.40 -3.34 -0.15
C MET A 389 11.22 -4.22 -0.53
N VAL A 390 10.00 -3.75 -0.19
CA VAL A 390 8.75 -4.40 -0.56
C VAL A 390 7.90 -3.42 -1.35
N PHE A 391 7.34 -3.90 -2.46
CA PHE A 391 6.50 -3.14 -3.38
C PHE A 391 5.53 -4.07 -4.13
N THR A 392 4.56 -3.49 -4.83
CA THR A 392 3.67 -4.22 -5.74
C THR A 392 4.27 -4.32 -7.15
N ILE A 393 3.88 -5.35 -7.88
CA ILE A 393 3.99 -5.44 -9.35
C ILE A 393 2.58 -5.73 -9.85
N GLU A 394 2.02 -4.76 -10.59
CA GLU A 394 0.59 -4.72 -10.94
C GLU A 394 0.35 -4.34 -12.42
N PRO A 395 0.94 -5.03 -13.41
CA PRO A 395 0.64 -4.72 -14.79
C PRO A 395 -0.87 -4.87 -15.07
N GLY A 396 -1.42 -3.91 -15.82
CA GLY A 396 -2.82 -3.89 -16.20
C GLY A 396 -3.01 -3.61 -17.69
N PHE A 397 -4.16 -4.02 -18.22
CA PHE A 397 -4.56 -3.73 -19.59
C PHE A 397 -6.07 -3.51 -19.64
N TYR A 398 -6.50 -2.30 -20.06
CA TYR A 398 -7.90 -1.91 -19.95
C TYR A 398 -8.43 -1.32 -21.24
N PHE A 399 -9.70 -1.62 -21.54
CA PHE A 399 -10.45 -0.98 -22.61
C PHE A 399 -11.30 0.14 -22.00
N ILE A 400 -10.69 1.33 -21.82
CA ILE A 400 -11.31 2.48 -21.18
C ILE A 400 -11.88 3.41 -22.27
N PRO A 401 -13.22 3.50 -22.44
CA PRO A 401 -13.80 4.33 -23.50
C PRO A 401 -13.37 5.80 -23.43
N LEU A 402 -13.22 6.35 -22.22
CA LEU A 402 -12.78 7.74 -22.02
C LEU A 402 -11.41 8.04 -22.65
N LEU A 403 -10.51 7.07 -22.67
CA LEU A 403 -9.17 7.20 -23.24
C LEU A 403 -9.11 6.81 -24.71
N LEU A 404 -9.89 5.82 -25.12
CA LEU A 404 -9.83 5.25 -26.47
C LEU A 404 -10.75 5.96 -27.48
N GLU A 405 -11.97 6.35 -27.10
CA GLU A 405 -12.91 6.99 -28.04
C GLU A 405 -12.41 8.29 -28.69
N PRO A 406 -11.64 9.17 -28.00
CA PRO A 406 -11.03 10.34 -28.65
C PRO A 406 -10.10 9.96 -29.81
N GLU A 407 -9.43 8.81 -29.76
CA GLU A 407 -8.51 8.35 -30.78
C GLU A 407 -9.21 7.95 -32.09
N ARG A 408 -10.50 7.60 -32.02
CA ARG A 408 -11.30 7.17 -33.21
C ARG A 408 -11.33 8.20 -34.33
N ASN A 409 -11.24 9.47 -33.98
CA ASN A 409 -11.29 10.58 -34.93
C ASN A 409 -9.97 11.40 -34.93
N GLY A 410 -8.94 10.92 -34.24
CA GLY A 410 -7.63 11.54 -34.16
C GLY A 410 -6.67 11.06 -35.23
N ASP A 411 -5.49 11.64 -35.28
CA ASP A 411 -4.41 11.32 -36.23
C ASP A 411 -3.85 9.90 -36.07
N ARG A 412 -4.19 9.23 -34.96
CA ARG A 412 -3.77 7.88 -34.64
C ARG A 412 -4.84 6.82 -34.90
N ALA A 413 -6.01 7.20 -35.43
CA ALA A 413 -7.17 6.32 -35.62
C ALA A 413 -6.87 5.03 -36.43
N GLU A 414 -6.02 5.14 -37.44
CA GLU A 414 -5.64 4.04 -38.32
C GLU A 414 -4.76 2.97 -37.64
N LEU A 415 -4.14 3.31 -36.52
CA LEU A 415 -3.33 2.37 -35.75
C LEU A 415 -4.17 1.29 -35.06
N PHE A 416 -5.45 1.53 -34.81
CA PHE A 416 -6.31 0.67 -34.01
C PHE A 416 -7.23 -0.20 -34.86
N ASP A 417 -7.48 -1.42 -34.41
CA ASP A 417 -8.58 -2.26 -34.90
C ASP A 417 -9.84 -1.97 -34.05
N TRP A 418 -10.62 -1.01 -34.49
CA TRP A 418 -11.81 -0.56 -33.77
C TRP A 418 -12.89 -1.62 -33.62
N THR A 419 -12.94 -2.60 -34.55
CA THR A 419 -13.88 -3.72 -34.45
C THR A 419 -13.56 -4.60 -33.25
N LEU A 420 -12.27 -4.94 -33.07
CA LEU A 420 -11.82 -5.71 -31.91
C LEU A 420 -12.00 -4.93 -30.60
N ILE A 421 -11.68 -3.65 -30.59
CA ILE A 421 -11.83 -2.79 -29.41
C ILE A 421 -13.31 -2.72 -28.99
N ASP A 422 -14.24 -2.54 -29.94
CA ASP A 422 -15.68 -2.50 -29.65
C ASP A 422 -16.20 -3.79 -29.02
N GLU A 423 -15.71 -4.95 -29.49
CA GLU A 423 -16.04 -6.25 -28.91
C GLU A 423 -15.49 -6.40 -27.47
N LEU A 424 -14.32 -5.82 -27.19
CA LEU A 424 -13.58 -5.99 -25.93
C LEU A 424 -14.00 -4.99 -24.84
N TYR A 425 -14.68 -3.90 -25.17
CA TYR A 425 -15.24 -2.98 -24.18
C TYR A 425 -16.13 -3.68 -23.13
N SER A 426 -16.90 -4.68 -23.59
CA SER A 426 -17.76 -5.45 -22.69
C SER A 426 -17.00 -6.32 -21.68
N CYS A 427 -15.71 -6.61 -21.93
CA CYS A 427 -14.84 -7.37 -21.04
C CYS A 427 -14.15 -6.49 -20.00
N GLY A 428 -14.02 -5.19 -20.26
CA GLY A 428 -13.42 -4.20 -19.37
C GLY A 428 -11.90 -4.24 -19.34
N GLY A 429 -11.28 -4.89 -18.37
CA GLY A 429 -9.82 -4.91 -18.23
C GLY A 429 -9.29 -6.08 -17.41
N VAL A 430 -7.96 -6.20 -17.44
CA VAL A 430 -7.16 -7.19 -16.69
C VAL A 430 -6.17 -6.45 -15.82
N ARG A 431 -6.01 -6.86 -14.55
CA ARG A 431 -4.87 -6.55 -13.70
C ARG A 431 -4.48 -7.80 -12.93
N ILE A 432 -3.19 -8.04 -12.82
CA ILE A 432 -2.57 -9.07 -11.98
C ILE A 432 -1.57 -8.36 -11.10
N GLU A 433 -1.65 -8.58 -9.81
CA GLU A 433 -0.85 -7.85 -8.84
C GLU A 433 -0.36 -8.76 -7.73
N ASP A 434 0.94 -8.73 -7.51
CA ASP A 434 1.62 -9.42 -6.43
C ASP A 434 2.48 -8.49 -5.58
N ASN A 435 2.70 -8.89 -4.33
CA ASN A 435 3.59 -8.20 -3.41
C ASN A 435 4.98 -8.86 -3.44
N ILE A 436 5.99 -8.07 -3.69
CA ILE A 436 7.33 -8.54 -3.99
C ILE A 436 8.35 -7.97 -2.99
N CYS A 437 9.17 -8.84 -2.41
CA CYS A 437 10.31 -8.47 -1.58
C CYS A 437 11.61 -8.70 -2.35
N VAL A 438 12.48 -7.69 -2.39
CA VAL A 438 13.83 -7.82 -2.98
C VAL A 438 14.72 -8.64 -2.06
N THR A 439 15.27 -9.73 -2.57
CA THR A 439 16.28 -10.55 -1.87
C THR A 439 17.71 -10.13 -2.22
N SER A 440 18.71 -10.80 -1.70
CA SER A 440 20.13 -10.51 -2.02
C SER A 440 20.49 -10.74 -3.50
N SER A 441 19.70 -11.51 -4.25
CA SER A 441 20.01 -11.89 -5.64
C SER A 441 18.83 -11.93 -6.60
N GLY A 442 17.62 -11.63 -6.12
CA GLY A 442 16.39 -11.70 -6.91
C GLY A 442 15.20 -11.21 -6.10
N ALA A 443 14.08 -11.93 -6.15
CA ALA A 443 12.83 -11.59 -5.49
C ALA A 443 12.21 -12.76 -4.73
N GLU A 444 11.49 -12.46 -3.66
CA GLU A 444 10.49 -13.33 -3.03
C GLU A 444 9.11 -12.79 -3.39
N ASN A 445 8.27 -13.61 -4.02
CA ASN A 445 6.88 -13.27 -4.24
C ASN A 445 6.07 -13.64 -2.98
N LEU A 446 5.68 -12.61 -2.21
CA LEU A 446 4.97 -12.77 -0.93
C LEU A 446 3.53 -13.26 -1.12
N THR A 447 2.98 -13.14 -2.33
CA THR A 447 1.60 -13.52 -2.66
C THR A 447 1.50 -14.95 -3.15
N ARG A 448 2.23 -15.29 -4.22
CA ARG A 448 2.08 -16.58 -4.94
C ARG A 448 2.49 -17.77 -4.11
N GLN A 449 3.38 -17.63 -3.15
CA GLN A 449 3.76 -18.73 -2.25
C GLN A 449 2.59 -19.35 -1.47
N PHE A 450 1.43 -18.67 -1.41
CA PHE A 450 0.22 -19.15 -0.74
C PHE A 450 -0.88 -19.59 -1.71
N GLU A 451 -0.69 -19.46 -3.02
CA GLU A 451 -1.64 -19.96 -4.01
C GLU A 451 -1.50 -21.48 -4.18
N ALA A 452 -2.63 -22.18 -4.32
CA ALA A 452 -2.63 -23.62 -4.51
C ALA A 452 -2.00 -23.98 -5.87
N GLY A 453 -0.90 -24.68 -5.86
CA GLY A 453 -0.20 -25.16 -7.06
C GLY A 453 1.00 -24.34 -7.50
N SER A 454 1.46 -23.38 -6.65
CA SER A 454 2.74 -22.70 -6.83
C SER A 454 3.93 -23.57 -6.44
#